data_2004df6b774d960068aba2c2a68a5c1d
#
_entry.id   2004df6b774d960068aba2c2a68a5c1d
#
_cell.length_a   1.000
_cell.length_b   1.000
_cell.length_c   1.000
_cell.angle_alpha   90.00
_cell.angle_beta   90.00
_cell.angle_gamma   90.00
#
_symmetry.space_group_name_H-M   'P 1'
#
loop_
_entity.id
_entity.type
_entity.pdbx_description
1 polymer ?
#
loop_
_entity_poly.entity_id
_entity_poly.type
_entity_poly.pdbx_seq_one_letter_code
_entity_poly.pdbx_strand_id
1 'polypeptide(L)'
;MKINIAKSSGFCFGVKRAIDLSIKLAEERKKVYVLGDIVHNSFVVSDLKKKGIKKISRIKPAVNSTLIIRAHGAPRKTFQKAIRSGYTIVDATCPKVKAIYKIAKHLEKHNTIIIIGDNNHAEVKGIAGQLETKPLTIETSKDLPLKKLRRVKKAAVITQSTQTIDNINAIMTCLKPIIPELKLYNTTCRTTRTKQQEIKSMPKENDIMLIIGSKRSANTKRLYQISKNINKKTYWIEHAGELESEWINNVESIGIMSGASTPDHVTQEVVRRLKPR
;
A
#
# COMPACT_ATOMS: atom_id res chain seq x y z
N MET A 1 -27.29 -2.45 18.63
CA MET A 1 -25.89 -2.58 18.25
C MET A 1 -25.41 -1.28 17.61
N LYS A 2 -24.35 -0.67 18.15
CA LYS A 2 -23.74 0.57 17.65
C LYS A 2 -22.67 0.26 16.60
N ILE A 3 -22.69 0.97 15.47
CA ILE A 3 -21.68 0.80 14.41
C ILE A 3 -20.83 2.08 14.33
N ASN A 4 -19.55 1.96 14.63
CA ASN A 4 -18.58 3.04 14.61
C ASN A 4 -17.66 2.90 13.39
N ILE A 5 -17.82 3.77 12.40
CA ILE A 5 -16.96 3.76 11.21
C ILE A 5 -15.81 4.74 11.41
N ALA A 6 -14.59 4.29 11.14
CA ALA A 6 -13.41 5.14 11.21
C ALA A 6 -13.52 6.33 10.25
N LYS A 7 -13.22 7.54 10.72
CA LYS A 7 -13.26 8.78 9.93
C LYS A 7 -12.31 8.72 8.73
N SER A 8 -11.18 8.03 8.87
CA SER A 8 -10.20 7.86 7.80
C SER A 8 -10.47 6.65 6.89
N SER A 9 -11.61 5.95 7.02
CA SER A 9 -11.98 4.81 6.16
C SER A 9 -11.99 5.19 4.67
N GLY A 10 -11.84 4.16 3.78
CA GLY A 10 -11.95 4.34 2.34
C GLY A 10 -10.69 4.82 1.64
N PHE A 11 -10.85 5.23 0.38
CA PHE A 11 -9.76 5.58 -0.51
C PHE A 11 -8.88 6.71 0.00
N CYS A 12 -7.57 6.51 -0.12
CA CYS A 12 -6.64 7.64 0.00
C CYS A 12 -6.59 8.46 -1.30
N PHE A 13 -6.10 9.70 -1.20
CA PHE A 13 -5.93 10.58 -2.36
C PHE A 13 -5.16 9.92 -3.52
N GLY A 14 -4.05 9.22 -3.23
CA GLY A 14 -3.23 8.60 -4.27
C GLY A 14 -3.94 7.47 -5.02
N VAL A 15 -4.74 6.69 -4.31
CA VAL A 15 -5.58 5.62 -4.89
C VAL A 15 -6.70 6.22 -5.72
N LYS A 16 -7.47 7.16 -5.15
CA LYS A 16 -8.57 7.83 -5.87
C LYS A 16 -8.07 8.45 -7.17
N ARG A 17 -7.00 9.25 -7.11
CA ARG A 17 -6.38 9.87 -8.29
C ARG A 17 -6.01 8.83 -9.37
N ALA A 18 -5.44 7.69 -8.99
CA ALA A 18 -5.03 6.67 -9.96
C ALA A 18 -6.25 6.01 -10.63
N ILE A 19 -7.33 5.79 -9.88
CA ILE A 19 -8.59 5.24 -10.41
C ILE A 19 -9.25 6.25 -11.35
N ASP A 20 -9.43 7.51 -10.91
CA ASP A 20 -10.08 8.56 -11.71
C ASP A 20 -9.33 8.78 -13.04
N LEU A 21 -8.00 8.85 -12.99
CA LEU A 21 -7.15 8.93 -14.17
C LEU A 21 -7.35 7.73 -15.12
N SER A 22 -7.48 6.54 -14.57
CA SER A 22 -7.67 5.32 -15.35
C SER A 22 -9.03 5.32 -16.05
N ILE A 23 -10.09 5.75 -15.36
CA ILE A 23 -11.44 5.85 -15.90
C ILE A 23 -11.47 6.87 -17.06
N LYS A 24 -10.95 8.07 -16.83
CA LYS A 24 -10.86 9.10 -17.86
C LYS A 24 -10.15 8.60 -19.12
N LEU A 25 -9.04 7.89 -18.96
CA LEU A 25 -8.30 7.33 -20.10
C LEU A 25 -9.08 6.24 -20.85
N ALA A 26 -9.90 5.45 -20.15
CA ALA A 26 -10.74 4.43 -20.80
C ALA A 26 -11.84 5.05 -21.64
N GLU A 27 -12.33 6.24 -21.27
CA GLU A 27 -13.32 7.01 -22.04
C GLU A 27 -12.70 7.68 -23.29
N GLU A 28 -11.45 8.14 -23.17
CA GLU A 28 -10.77 8.86 -24.25
C GLU A 28 -10.01 7.95 -25.24
N ARG A 29 -9.68 6.72 -24.86
CA ARG A 29 -8.78 5.83 -25.62
C ARG A 29 -9.25 4.39 -25.72
N LYS A 30 -9.14 3.80 -26.93
CA LYS A 30 -9.61 2.43 -27.21
C LYS A 30 -8.75 1.31 -26.63
N LYS A 31 -7.43 1.50 -26.51
CA LYS A 31 -6.47 0.44 -26.10
C LYS A 31 -5.71 0.87 -24.84
N VAL A 32 -6.36 0.68 -23.68
CA VAL A 32 -5.77 1.03 -22.38
C VAL A 32 -5.39 -0.22 -21.61
N TYR A 33 -4.15 -0.26 -21.18
CA TYR A 33 -3.57 -1.37 -20.42
C TYR A 33 -3.04 -0.88 -19.07
N VAL A 34 -3.02 -1.76 -18.08
CA VAL A 34 -2.35 -1.54 -16.79
C VAL A 34 -1.42 -2.71 -16.49
N LEU A 35 -0.19 -2.43 -16.08
CA LEU A 35 0.78 -3.46 -15.70
C LEU A 35 0.54 -3.90 -14.25
N GLY A 36 -0.04 -5.10 -14.09
CA GLY A 36 -0.52 -5.60 -12.80
C GLY A 36 -1.81 -4.92 -12.34
N ASP A 37 -2.09 -4.92 -11.04
CA ASP A 37 -3.26 -4.27 -10.49
C ASP A 37 -3.00 -2.79 -10.26
N ILE A 38 -3.93 -1.91 -10.64
CA ILE A 38 -3.81 -0.46 -10.44
C ILE A 38 -3.64 -0.13 -8.95
N VAL A 39 -4.38 -0.83 -8.13
CA VAL A 39 -4.29 -0.90 -6.68
C VAL A 39 -4.56 -2.34 -6.23
N HIS A 40 -4.17 -2.71 -5.01
CA HIS A 40 -4.45 -4.05 -4.47
C HIS A 40 -5.89 -4.12 -3.94
N ASN A 41 -6.87 -4.20 -4.86
CA ASN A 41 -8.28 -4.40 -4.54
C ASN A 41 -9.00 -5.03 -5.76
N SER A 42 -9.63 -6.19 -5.57
CA SER A 42 -10.27 -6.96 -6.63
C SER A 42 -11.49 -6.24 -7.22
N PHE A 43 -12.28 -5.55 -6.40
CA PHE A 43 -13.44 -4.78 -6.85
C PHE A 43 -13.02 -3.66 -7.81
N VAL A 44 -11.99 -2.88 -7.43
CA VAL A 44 -11.44 -1.82 -8.29
C VAL A 44 -10.93 -2.40 -9.61
N VAL A 45 -10.20 -3.52 -9.56
CA VAL A 45 -9.69 -4.19 -10.77
C VAL A 45 -10.84 -4.65 -11.67
N SER A 46 -11.90 -5.24 -11.08
CA SER A 46 -13.10 -5.66 -11.81
C SER A 46 -13.83 -4.49 -12.47
N ASP A 47 -14.02 -3.40 -11.74
CA ASP A 47 -14.71 -2.21 -12.26
C ASP A 47 -13.95 -1.56 -13.42
N LEU A 48 -12.62 -1.47 -13.32
CA LEU A 48 -11.78 -0.97 -14.41
C LEU A 48 -11.79 -1.90 -15.62
N LYS A 49 -11.88 -3.22 -15.40
CA LYS A 49 -12.04 -4.21 -16.50
C LYS A 49 -13.36 -3.99 -17.23
N LYS A 50 -14.47 -3.77 -16.52
CA LYS A 50 -15.79 -3.45 -17.13
C LYS A 50 -15.73 -2.18 -17.96
N LYS A 51 -14.87 -1.21 -17.61
CA LYS A 51 -14.61 0.03 -18.37
C LYS A 51 -13.61 -0.15 -19.53
N GLY A 52 -13.22 -1.38 -19.86
CA GLY A 52 -12.35 -1.68 -21.00
C GLY A 52 -10.85 -1.61 -20.73
N ILE A 53 -10.40 -1.38 -19.48
CA ILE A 53 -8.99 -1.39 -19.14
C ILE A 53 -8.51 -2.84 -19.01
N LYS A 54 -7.48 -3.20 -19.80
CA LYS A 54 -6.93 -4.55 -19.82
C LYS A 54 -5.70 -4.65 -18.90
N LYS A 55 -5.78 -5.57 -17.92
CA LYS A 55 -4.62 -5.91 -17.09
C LYS A 55 -3.65 -6.78 -17.89
N ILE A 56 -2.36 -6.43 -17.84
CA ILE A 56 -1.27 -7.26 -18.39
C ILE A 56 -0.27 -7.60 -17.28
N SER A 57 0.32 -8.80 -17.37
CA SER A 57 1.37 -9.26 -16.45
C SER A 57 2.78 -8.94 -16.94
N ARG A 58 2.95 -8.73 -18.25
CA ARG A 58 4.21 -8.42 -18.92
C ARG A 58 4.01 -7.49 -20.11
N ILE A 59 5.00 -6.66 -20.36
CA ILE A 59 5.02 -5.73 -21.49
C ILE A 59 5.43 -6.53 -22.74
N LYS A 60 4.55 -6.50 -23.77
CA LYS A 60 4.77 -7.04 -25.13
C LYS A 60 4.75 -5.87 -26.12
N PRO A 61 5.28 -6.04 -27.35
CA PRO A 61 5.13 -5.03 -28.41
C PRO A 61 3.67 -4.62 -28.61
N ALA A 62 3.43 -3.35 -28.83
CA ALA A 62 2.09 -2.79 -28.97
C ALA A 62 2.08 -1.60 -29.93
N VAL A 63 0.94 -1.39 -30.61
CA VAL A 63 0.71 -0.26 -31.53
C VAL A 63 -0.52 0.50 -31.06
N ASN A 64 -0.43 1.84 -31.05
CA ASN A 64 -1.51 2.74 -30.64
C ASN A 64 -2.15 2.35 -29.29
N SER A 65 -1.30 2.04 -28.31
CA SER A 65 -1.71 1.52 -27.00
C SER A 65 -1.21 2.41 -25.87
N THR A 66 -2.04 2.60 -24.85
CA THR A 66 -1.68 3.34 -23.64
C THR A 66 -1.42 2.36 -22.50
N LEU A 67 -0.29 2.55 -21.79
CA LEU A 67 0.03 1.80 -20.57
C LEU A 67 -0.04 2.71 -19.35
N ILE A 68 -0.92 2.36 -18.42
CA ILE A 68 -1.01 3.03 -17.13
C ILE A 68 0.01 2.39 -16.18
N ILE A 69 0.88 3.23 -15.59
CA ILE A 69 1.71 2.85 -14.45
C ILE A 69 0.88 3.05 -13.20
N ARG A 70 0.75 1.97 -12.41
CA ARG A 70 -0.12 1.89 -11.22
C ARG A 70 0.25 2.87 -10.09
N ALA A 71 -0.64 3.04 -9.11
CA ALA A 71 -0.47 3.94 -7.96
C ALA A 71 0.83 3.68 -7.15
N HIS A 72 1.27 2.43 -7.07
CA HIS A 72 2.50 2.02 -6.38
C HIS A 72 3.80 2.39 -7.12
N GLY A 73 3.69 2.85 -8.37
CA GLY A 73 4.82 3.12 -9.23
C GLY A 73 5.44 1.85 -9.85
N ALA A 74 6.57 2.02 -10.50
CA ALA A 74 7.33 0.96 -11.14
C ALA A 74 8.83 1.31 -11.22
N PRO A 75 9.73 0.32 -11.41
CA PRO A 75 11.14 0.54 -11.70
C PRO A 75 11.35 1.39 -12.99
N ARG A 76 12.41 2.18 -13.04
CA ARG A 76 12.79 2.99 -14.22
C ARG A 76 12.85 2.13 -15.50
N LYS A 77 13.42 0.93 -15.41
CA LYS A 77 13.51 -0.02 -16.52
C LYS A 77 12.13 -0.40 -17.09
N THR A 78 11.08 -0.40 -16.28
CA THR A 78 9.70 -0.68 -16.71
C THR A 78 9.19 0.41 -17.65
N PHE A 79 9.42 1.66 -17.33
CA PHE A 79 9.06 2.80 -18.19
C PHE A 79 9.81 2.73 -19.51
N GLN A 80 11.12 2.51 -19.48
CA GLN A 80 11.95 2.40 -20.68
C GLN A 80 11.50 1.23 -21.58
N LYS A 81 11.21 0.06 -20.98
CA LYS A 81 10.69 -1.08 -21.71
C LYS A 81 9.35 -0.79 -22.38
N ALA A 82 8.42 -0.12 -21.67
CA ALA A 82 7.11 0.20 -22.22
C ALA A 82 7.22 1.16 -23.41
N ILE A 83 8.06 2.21 -23.32
CA ILE A 83 8.30 3.13 -24.42
C ILE A 83 8.86 2.40 -25.65
N ARG A 84 9.91 1.58 -25.45
CA ARG A 84 10.51 0.80 -26.55
C ARG A 84 9.54 -0.22 -27.17
N SER A 85 8.53 -0.65 -26.40
CA SER A 85 7.48 -1.56 -26.87
C SER A 85 6.31 -0.86 -27.56
N GLY A 86 6.37 0.47 -27.78
CA GLY A 86 5.37 1.23 -28.52
C GLY A 86 4.19 1.73 -27.70
N TYR A 87 4.27 1.73 -26.35
CA TYR A 87 3.21 2.30 -25.51
C TYR A 87 3.39 3.80 -25.27
N THR A 88 2.29 4.54 -25.36
CA THR A 88 2.16 5.83 -24.68
C THR A 88 2.00 5.58 -23.19
N ILE A 89 2.84 6.18 -22.33
CA ILE A 89 2.77 5.97 -20.90
C ILE A 89 1.92 7.06 -20.24
N VAL A 90 1.02 6.61 -19.37
CA VAL A 90 0.35 7.49 -18.39
C VAL A 90 0.74 7.05 -16.99
N ASP A 91 1.44 7.93 -16.30
CA ASP A 91 1.99 7.65 -14.97
C ASP A 91 1.01 8.02 -13.85
N ALA A 92 0.27 7.03 -13.36
CA ALA A 92 -0.64 7.15 -12.22
C ALA A 92 0.06 6.95 -10.86
N THR A 93 1.39 6.87 -10.82
CA THR A 93 2.15 6.76 -9.56
C THR A 93 1.72 7.87 -8.58
N CYS A 94 1.44 7.47 -7.35
CA CYS A 94 1.06 8.40 -6.29
C CYS A 94 2.15 9.47 -6.11
N PRO A 95 1.79 10.78 -6.02
CA PRO A 95 2.77 11.85 -5.80
C PRO A 95 3.65 11.65 -4.57
N LYS A 96 3.13 11.01 -3.52
CA LYS A 96 3.91 10.66 -2.32
C LYS A 96 4.98 9.60 -2.62
N VAL A 97 4.67 8.61 -3.46
CA VAL A 97 5.65 7.61 -3.92
C VAL A 97 6.70 8.27 -4.81
N LYS A 98 6.30 9.18 -5.71
CA LYS A 98 7.26 9.96 -6.51
C LYS A 98 8.20 10.81 -5.64
N ALA A 99 7.69 11.38 -4.54
CA ALA A 99 8.53 12.10 -3.58
C ALA A 99 9.57 11.17 -2.92
N ILE A 100 9.19 9.94 -2.57
CA ILE A 100 10.13 8.93 -2.05
C ILE A 100 11.23 8.63 -3.09
N TYR A 101 10.87 8.50 -4.36
CA TYR A 101 11.84 8.29 -5.45
C TYR A 101 12.88 9.42 -5.51
N LYS A 102 12.43 10.68 -5.41
CA LYS A 102 13.32 11.86 -5.42
C LYS A 102 14.25 11.86 -4.22
N ILE A 103 13.72 11.59 -3.02
CA ILE A 103 14.49 11.50 -1.78
C ILE A 103 15.54 10.40 -1.90
N ALA A 104 15.14 9.18 -2.30
CA ALA A 104 16.04 8.04 -2.44
C ALA A 104 17.21 8.34 -3.39
N LYS A 105 16.92 8.91 -4.57
CA LYS A 105 17.94 9.30 -5.57
C LYS A 105 18.89 10.39 -5.06
N HIS A 106 18.39 11.34 -4.30
CA HIS A 106 19.23 12.37 -3.71
C HIS A 106 20.19 11.79 -2.67
N LEU A 107 19.65 10.94 -1.79
CA LEU A 107 20.42 10.34 -0.69
C LEU A 107 21.45 9.31 -1.16
N GLU A 108 21.18 8.58 -2.25
CA GLU A 108 22.06 7.57 -2.82
C GLU A 108 23.44 8.11 -3.18
N LYS A 109 23.55 9.39 -3.52
CA LYS A 109 24.82 10.02 -3.90
C LYS A 109 25.92 9.93 -2.83
N HIS A 110 25.52 9.83 -1.57
CA HIS A 110 26.45 9.89 -0.42
C HIS A 110 26.19 8.81 0.63
N ASN A 111 25.22 7.91 0.40
CA ASN A 111 24.80 6.92 1.39
C ASN A 111 24.46 5.58 0.75
N THR A 112 24.71 4.50 1.48
CA THR A 112 24.02 3.24 1.20
C THR A 112 22.55 3.40 1.54
N ILE A 113 21.65 3.08 0.59
CA ILE A 113 20.21 3.17 0.83
C ILE A 113 19.72 1.89 1.49
N ILE A 114 19.03 2.06 2.61
CA ILE A 114 18.26 1.00 3.28
C ILE A 114 16.77 1.33 3.15
N ILE A 115 15.98 0.37 2.66
CA ILE A 115 14.53 0.50 2.54
C ILE A 115 13.88 -0.36 3.62
N ILE A 116 13.17 0.24 4.56
CA ILE A 116 12.29 -0.50 5.47
C ILE A 116 10.96 -0.72 4.77
N GLY A 117 10.68 -1.96 4.38
CA GLY A 117 9.47 -2.29 3.60
C GLY A 117 9.40 -3.75 3.18
N ASP A 118 8.23 -4.15 2.68
CA ASP A 118 7.98 -5.53 2.25
C ASP A 118 8.76 -5.82 0.95
N ASN A 119 9.67 -6.78 0.97
CA ASN A 119 10.59 -7.11 -0.13
C ASN A 119 9.88 -7.32 -1.49
N ASN A 120 8.71 -7.94 -1.46
CA ASN A 120 7.96 -8.27 -2.66
C ASN A 120 6.94 -7.19 -3.08
N HIS A 121 6.77 -6.14 -2.28
CA HIS A 121 5.81 -5.09 -2.57
C HIS A 121 6.20 -4.24 -3.78
N ALA A 122 5.21 -3.88 -4.58
CA ALA A 122 5.40 -3.11 -5.81
C ALA A 122 6.06 -1.74 -5.59
N GLU A 123 5.71 -1.04 -4.50
CA GLU A 123 6.28 0.25 -4.14
C GLU A 123 7.76 0.12 -3.81
N VAL A 124 8.14 -0.89 -3.00
CA VAL A 124 9.54 -1.15 -2.63
C VAL A 124 10.37 -1.49 -3.87
N LYS A 125 9.86 -2.36 -4.74
CA LYS A 125 10.49 -2.65 -6.04
C LYS A 125 10.58 -1.40 -6.93
N GLY A 126 9.55 -0.55 -6.89
CA GLY A 126 9.54 0.73 -7.60
C GLY A 126 10.63 1.66 -7.10
N ILE A 127 10.76 1.85 -5.78
CA ILE A 127 11.81 2.67 -5.15
C ILE A 127 13.21 2.11 -5.49
N ALA A 128 13.43 0.83 -5.23
CA ALA A 128 14.71 0.18 -5.52
C ALA A 128 15.11 0.30 -6.99
N GLY A 129 14.13 0.19 -7.91
CA GLY A 129 14.36 0.29 -9.34
C GLY A 129 14.51 1.71 -9.88
N GLN A 130 14.51 2.74 -9.03
CA GLN A 130 14.90 4.11 -9.39
C GLN A 130 16.39 4.38 -9.12
N LEU A 131 17.01 3.56 -8.27
CA LEU A 131 18.38 3.73 -7.82
C LEU A 131 19.38 3.11 -8.82
N GLU A 132 20.58 3.63 -8.88
CA GLU A 132 21.69 3.06 -9.64
C GLU A 132 22.35 1.92 -8.87
N THR A 133 22.43 2.05 -7.52
CA THR A 133 22.96 1.01 -6.64
C THR A 133 21.81 0.15 -6.06
N LYS A 134 22.11 -1.11 -5.77
CA LYS A 134 21.12 -2.01 -5.18
C LYS A 134 20.95 -1.69 -3.68
N PRO A 135 19.78 -1.20 -3.23
CA PRO A 135 19.55 -0.93 -1.83
C PRO A 135 19.44 -2.22 -1.01
N LEU A 136 19.65 -2.11 0.30
CA LEU A 136 19.30 -3.16 1.24
C LEU A 136 17.83 -2.98 1.63
N THR A 137 17.03 -4.04 1.51
CA THR A 137 15.63 -4.00 1.96
C THR A 137 15.50 -4.85 3.21
N ILE A 138 14.83 -4.29 4.23
CA ILE A 138 14.60 -4.94 5.52
C ILE A 138 13.10 -4.90 5.79
N GLU A 139 12.50 -6.07 5.99
CA GLU A 139 11.08 -6.22 6.22
C GLU A 139 10.75 -6.12 7.71
N THR A 140 11.50 -6.85 8.53
CA THR A 140 11.37 -6.86 10.00
C THR A 140 12.75 -6.85 10.68
N SER A 141 12.78 -6.59 11.98
CA SER A 141 14.02 -6.67 12.77
C SER A 141 14.63 -8.07 12.86
N LYS A 142 13.89 -9.11 12.47
CA LYS A 142 14.37 -10.50 12.43
C LYS A 142 15.12 -10.83 11.12
N ASP A 143 14.92 -10.03 10.06
CA ASP A 143 15.41 -10.30 8.70
C ASP A 143 16.65 -9.45 8.33
N LEU A 144 17.46 -9.08 9.32
CA LEU A 144 18.63 -8.23 9.12
C LEU A 144 19.75 -8.96 8.36
N PRO A 145 20.20 -8.46 7.20
CA PRO A 145 21.32 -9.04 6.46
C PRO A 145 22.67 -8.65 7.09
N LEU A 146 22.96 -9.16 8.30
CA LEU A 146 24.08 -8.74 9.15
C LEU A 146 25.42 -8.73 8.43
N LYS A 147 25.74 -9.76 7.61
CA LYS A 147 26.99 -9.83 6.83
C LYS A 147 27.16 -8.62 5.90
N LYS A 148 26.06 -8.10 5.33
CA LYS A 148 26.08 -6.90 4.45
C LYS A 148 26.13 -5.62 5.27
N LEU A 149 25.32 -5.54 6.33
CA LEU A 149 25.21 -4.35 7.18
C LEU A 149 26.53 -3.97 7.86
N ARG A 150 27.32 -4.95 8.32
CA ARG A 150 28.64 -4.72 8.93
C ARG A 150 29.67 -4.05 8.00
N ARG A 151 29.43 -4.09 6.68
CA ARG A 151 30.29 -3.42 5.68
C ARG A 151 29.85 -2.00 5.37
N VAL A 152 28.70 -1.57 5.91
CA VAL A 152 28.14 -0.24 5.66
C VAL A 152 28.61 0.73 6.71
N LYS A 153 29.36 1.75 6.31
CA LYS A 153 29.84 2.81 7.21
C LYS A 153 28.82 3.94 7.36
N LYS A 154 28.09 4.24 6.26
CA LYS A 154 27.15 5.34 6.18
C LYS A 154 25.87 4.91 5.43
N ALA A 155 24.71 5.10 6.05
CA ALA A 155 23.44 4.74 5.45
C ALA A 155 22.33 5.77 5.67
N ALA A 156 21.50 5.92 4.64
CA ALA A 156 20.22 6.61 4.71
C ALA A 156 19.09 5.59 4.67
N VAL A 157 18.27 5.58 5.72
CA VAL A 157 17.11 4.70 5.83
C VAL A 157 15.88 5.46 5.34
N ILE A 158 15.18 4.90 4.38
CA ILE A 158 13.86 5.36 3.90
C ILE A 158 12.82 4.28 4.17
N THR A 159 11.54 4.64 4.16
CA THR A 159 10.46 3.71 4.51
C THR A 159 9.45 3.57 3.39
N GLN A 160 8.89 2.37 3.22
CA GLN A 160 7.68 2.18 2.43
C GLN A 160 6.55 3.05 3.00
N SER A 161 5.77 3.67 2.14
CA SER A 161 4.73 4.66 2.52
C SER A 161 3.69 4.14 3.52
N THR A 162 3.49 2.82 3.55
CA THR A 162 2.52 2.14 4.42
C THR A 162 3.13 1.53 5.69
N GLN A 163 4.41 1.76 5.97
CA GLN A 163 5.10 1.15 7.11
C GLN A 163 4.56 1.65 8.47
N THR A 164 4.72 0.85 9.52
CA THR A 164 4.34 1.24 10.89
C THR A 164 5.54 1.86 11.62
N ILE A 165 5.26 2.82 12.50
CA ILE A 165 6.31 3.46 13.31
C ILE A 165 6.99 2.44 14.25
N ASP A 166 6.22 1.47 14.75
CA ASP A 166 6.71 0.45 15.68
C ASP A 166 7.75 -0.45 14.99
N ASN A 167 7.47 -0.91 13.74
CA ASN A 167 8.44 -1.69 12.95
C ASN A 167 9.67 -0.87 12.54
N ILE A 168 9.46 0.41 12.19
CA ILE A 168 10.58 1.32 11.87
C ILE A 168 11.50 1.44 13.09
N ASN A 169 10.94 1.71 14.26
CA ASN A 169 11.72 1.87 15.50
C ASN A 169 12.47 0.59 15.87
N ALA A 170 11.80 -0.57 15.79
CA ALA A 170 12.42 -1.87 16.07
C ALA A 170 13.63 -2.14 15.15
N ILE A 171 13.51 -1.86 13.85
CA ILE A 171 14.61 -2.02 12.89
C ILE A 171 15.71 -1.00 13.17
N MET A 172 15.37 0.28 13.41
CA MET A 172 16.34 1.32 13.69
C MET A 172 17.15 1.03 14.96
N THR A 173 16.52 0.50 16.01
CA THR A 173 17.22 0.08 17.25
C THR A 173 18.27 -0.99 16.96
N CYS A 174 17.96 -1.95 16.07
CA CYS A 174 18.93 -2.98 15.68
C CYS A 174 20.03 -2.47 14.75
N LEU A 175 19.76 -1.44 13.92
CA LEU A 175 20.73 -0.90 12.97
C LEU A 175 21.75 0.06 13.61
N LYS A 176 21.33 0.83 14.62
CA LYS A 176 22.17 1.86 15.30
C LYS A 176 23.52 1.33 15.80
N PRO A 177 23.60 0.15 16.45
CA PRO A 177 24.90 -0.37 16.91
C PRO A 177 25.77 -0.94 15.79
N ILE A 178 25.22 -1.13 14.57
CA ILE A 178 25.91 -1.78 13.46
C ILE A 178 26.51 -0.75 12.49
N ILE A 179 25.79 0.36 12.26
CA ILE A 179 26.15 1.36 11.24
C ILE A 179 26.50 2.68 11.92
N PRO A 180 27.77 3.15 11.83
CA PRO A 180 28.22 4.33 12.51
C PRO A 180 27.49 5.62 12.12
N GLU A 181 27.31 5.86 10.82
CA GLU A 181 26.60 7.02 10.31
C GLU A 181 25.23 6.58 9.75
N LEU A 182 24.21 6.50 10.61
CA LEU A 182 22.87 6.08 10.27
C LEU A 182 21.85 7.22 10.42
N LYS A 183 21.14 7.54 9.33
CA LYS A 183 20.09 8.57 9.35
C LYS A 183 18.78 8.04 8.83
N LEU A 184 17.69 8.23 9.59
CA LEU A 184 16.33 7.89 9.20
C LEU A 184 15.65 9.07 8.47
N TYR A 185 15.14 8.81 7.29
CA TYR A 185 14.23 9.67 6.55
C TYR A 185 12.86 8.98 6.50
N ASN A 186 12.02 9.30 7.47
CA ASN A 186 10.68 8.68 7.58
C ASN A 186 9.78 9.16 6.44
N THR A 187 9.62 8.31 5.43
CA THR A 187 8.80 8.56 4.23
C THR A 187 7.39 7.97 4.30
N THR A 188 6.92 7.54 5.48
CA THR A 188 5.54 7.07 5.67
C THR A 188 4.52 8.15 5.28
N CYS A 189 3.45 7.75 4.60
CA CYS A 189 2.42 8.67 4.13
C CYS A 189 1.57 9.21 5.31
N ARG A 190 1.19 10.50 5.25
CA ARG A 190 0.28 11.10 6.24
C ARG A 190 -1.01 10.30 6.40
N THR A 191 -1.66 9.92 5.29
CA THR A 191 -2.89 9.12 5.31
C THR A 191 -2.68 7.79 6.04
N THR A 192 -1.54 7.12 5.82
CA THR A 192 -1.18 5.90 6.54
C THR A 192 -1.08 6.15 8.05
N ARG A 193 -0.38 7.21 8.45
CA ARG A 193 -0.22 7.56 9.88
C ARG A 193 -1.56 7.88 10.53
N THR A 194 -2.43 8.67 9.86
CA THR A 194 -3.77 8.97 10.37
C THR A 194 -4.59 7.70 10.59
N LYS A 195 -4.64 6.79 9.60
CA LYS A 195 -5.34 5.51 9.74
C LYS A 195 -4.76 4.66 10.88
N GLN A 196 -3.44 4.62 11.01
CA GLN A 196 -2.77 3.87 12.08
C GLN A 196 -2.99 4.47 13.47
N GLN A 197 -3.12 5.80 13.58
CA GLN A 197 -3.50 6.44 14.84
C GLN A 197 -4.93 6.08 15.23
N GLU A 198 -5.87 6.21 14.31
CA GLU A 198 -7.28 5.93 14.55
C GLU A 198 -7.50 4.46 14.93
N ILE A 199 -6.83 3.51 14.23
CA ILE A 199 -6.95 2.09 14.55
C ILE A 199 -6.25 1.68 15.87
N LYS A 200 -5.47 2.55 16.50
CA LYS A 200 -4.93 2.30 17.85
C LYS A 200 -5.94 2.60 18.98
N SER A 201 -6.95 3.46 18.73
CA SER A 201 -7.99 3.79 19.71
C SER A 201 -9.25 2.93 19.54
N MET A 202 -9.78 2.83 18.33
CA MET A 202 -11.04 2.15 18.05
C MET A 202 -11.20 0.74 18.65
N PRO A 203 -10.19 -0.14 18.63
CA PRO A 203 -10.31 -1.49 19.19
C PRO A 203 -10.52 -1.52 20.71
N LYS A 204 -10.24 -0.42 21.41
CA LYS A 204 -10.48 -0.28 22.86
C LYS A 204 -11.92 0.12 23.17
N GLU A 205 -12.61 0.70 22.19
CA GLU A 205 -13.93 1.31 22.32
C GLU A 205 -15.04 0.46 21.69
N ASN A 206 -14.69 -0.68 21.11
CA ASN A 206 -15.62 -1.55 20.41
C ASN A 206 -15.42 -3.01 20.80
N ASP A 207 -16.52 -3.76 20.94
CA ASP A 207 -16.49 -5.18 21.30
C ASP A 207 -15.79 -6.00 20.23
N ILE A 208 -16.04 -5.67 18.95
CA ILE A 208 -15.37 -6.28 17.82
C ILE A 208 -14.90 -5.24 16.81
N MET A 209 -13.90 -5.62 16.00
CA MET A 209 -13.38 -4.81 14.91
C MET A 209 -13.50 -5.55 13.58
N LEU A 210 -14.01 -4.85 12.56
CA LEU A 210 -14.00 -5.31 11.18
C LEU A 210 -13.02 -4.47 10.37
N ILE A 211 -11.99 -5.12 9.85
CA ILE A 211 -11.03 -4.49 8.94
C ILE A 211 -11.39 -4.92 7.52
N ILE A 212 -11.80 -3.95 6.68
CA ILE A 212 -12.30 -4.22 5.34
C ILE A 212 -11.24 -3.87 4.30
N GLY A 213 -10.94 -4.82 3.42
CA GLY A 213 -10.07 -4.59 2.26
C GLY A 213 -9.20 -5.79 1.91
N SER A 214 -8.56 -5.70 0.76
CA SER A 214 -7.84 -6.83 0.17
C SER A 214 -6.74 -7.40 1.05
N LYS A 215 -6.69 -8.73 1.13
CA LYS A 215 -5.62 -9.50 1.78
C LYS A 215 -4.22 -9.21 1.18
N ARG A 216 -4.18 -8.68 -0.05
CA ARG A 216 -2.96 -8.28 -0.76
C ARG A 216 -2.51 -6.85 -0.47
N SER A 217 -3.32 -6.06 0.26
CA SER A 217 -3.00 -4.67 0.60
C SER A 217 -2.11 -4.59 1.84
N ALA A 218 -0.89 -4.08 1.67
CA ALA A 218 0.04 -3.86 2.79
C ALA A 218 -0.55 -2.91 3.86
N ASN A 219 -1.27 -1.86 3.44
CA ASN A 219 -1.94 -0.96 4.39
C ASN A 219 -3.01 -1.70 5.20
N THR A 220 -3.90 -2.46 4.54
CA THR A 220 -4.96 -3.21 5.23
C THR A 220 -4.39 -4.25 6.18
N LYS A 221 -3.34 -4.98 5.76
CA LYS A 221 -2.62 -5.95 6.61
C LYS A 221 -2.14 -5.30 7.91
N ARG A 222 -1.53 -4.12 7.83
CA ARG A 222 -1.02 -3.40 9.01
C ARG A 222 -2.14 -2.91 9.92
N LEU A 223 -3.23 -2.39 9.35
CA LEU A 223 -4.41 -1.99 10.14
C LEU A 223 -5.00 -3.19 10.89
N TYR A 224 -5.12 -4.35 10.22
CA TYR A 224 -5.56 -5.59 10.86
C TYR A 224 -4.61 -6.01 11.99
N GLN A 225 -3.30 -6.01 11.75
CA GLN A 225 -2.32 -6.41 12.76
C GLN A 225 -2.36 -5.51 14.00
N ILE A 226 -2.43 -4.18 13.82
CA ILE A 226 -2.53 -3.22 14.92
C ILE A 226 -3.80 -3.48 15.72
N SER A 227 -4.94 -3.61 15.04
CA SER A 227 -6.23 -3.86 15.68
C SER A 227 -6.24 -5.18 16.44
N LYS A 228 -5.77 -6.28 15.80
CA LYS A 228 -5.74 -7.64 16.38
C LYS A 228 -4.86 -7.76 17.63
N ASN A 229 -3.78 -6.97 17.69
CA ASN A 229 -2.93 -6.93 18.88
C ASN A 229 -3.63 -6.29 20.09
N ILE A 230 -4.57 -5.37 19.85
CA ILE A 230 -5.31 -4.65 20.90
C ILE A 230 -6.60 -5.38 21.24
N ASN A 231 -7.38 -5.75 20.22
CA ASN A 231 -8.64 -6.48 20.36
C ASN A 231 -8.59 -7.81 19.61
N LYS A 232 -8.62 -8.92 20.34
CA LYS A 232 -8.57 -10.27 19.76
C LYS A 232 -9.78 -10.61 18.89
N LYS A 233 -10.92 -9.94 19.11
CA LYS A 233 -12.12 -10.04 18.28
C LYS A 233 -12.04 -9.09 17.08
N THR A 234 -10.91 -9.09 16.37
CA THR A 234 -10.70 -8.36 15.11
C THR A 234 -10.76 -9.33 13.95
N TYR A 235 -11.60 -9.03 12.96
CA TYR A 235 -11.80 -9.85 11.76
C TYR A 235 -11.42 -9.06 10.52
N TRP A 236 -10.85 -9.74 9.54
CA TRP A 236 -10.43 -9.13 8.28
C TRP A 236 -11.20 -9.73 7.11
N ILE A 237 -12.01 -8.91 6.46
CA ILE A 237 -12.88 -9.28 5.35
C ILE A 237 -12.57 -8.46 4.10
N GLU A 238 -12.81 -9.04 2.93
CA GLU A 238 -12.74 -8.32 1.66
C GLU A 238 -14.11 -7.77 1.24
N HIS A 239 -15.21 -8.42 1.61
CA HIS A 239 -16.59 -8.05 1.26
C HIS A 239 -17.60 -8.55 2.30
N ALA A 240 -18.84 -8.08 2.20
CA ALA A 240 -19.91 -8.42 3.13
C ALA A 240 -20.25 -9.92 3.18
N GLY A 241 -20.00 -10.67 2.10
CA GLY A 241 -20.21 -12.12 2.06
C GLY A 241 -19.35 -12.93 3.02
N GLU A 242 -18.22 -12.35 3.49
CA GLU A 242 -17.32 -12.98 4.46
C GLU A 242 -17.72 -12.71 5.93
N LEU A 243 -18.84 -12.00 6.18
CA LEU A 243 -19.37 -11.81 7.52
C LEU A 243 -19.97 -13.10 8.07
N GLU A 244 -19.50 -13.53 9.22
CA GLU A 244 -20.02 -14.68 9.97
C GLU A 244 -20.96 -14.19 11.07
N SER A 245 -22.14 -14.80 11.18
CA SER A 245 -23.16 -14.43 12.17
C SER A 245 -22.65 -14.59 13.60
N GLU A 246 -21.78 -15.57 13.84
CA GLU A 246 -21.18 -15.86 15.15
C GLU A 246 -20.34 -14.67 15.69
N TRP A 247 -19.73 -13.89 14.80
CA TRP A 247 -18.91 -12.75 15.24
C TRP A 247 -19.72 -11.61 15.82
N ILE A 248 -20.98 -11.49 15.41
CA ILE A 248 -21.85 -10.35 15.74
C ILE A 248 -22.94 -10.69 16.77
N ASN A 249 -23.01 -11.96 17.20
CA ASN A 249 -23.95 -12.38 18.22
C ASN A 249 -23.58 -11.78 19.61
N ASN A 250 -24.57 -11.20 20.29
CA ASN A 250 -24.42 -10.58 21.61
C ASN A 250 -23.35 -9.49 21.67
N VAL A 251 -23.23 -8.68 20.60
CA VAL A 251 -22.25 -7.59 20.48
C VAL A 251 -23.00 -6.26 20.56
N GLU A 252 -22.56 -5.37 21.43
CA GLU A 252 -23.17 -4.03 21.58
C GLU A 252 -22.58 -3.01 20.61
N SER A 253 -21.28 -3.16 20.26
CA SER A 253 -20.56 -2.23 19.42
C SER A 253 -19.61 -2.89 18.41
N ILE A 254 -19.61 -2.35 17.18
CA ILE A 254 -18.74 -2.79 16.09
C ILE A 254 -17.95 -1.61 15.57
N GLY A 255 -16.62 -1.70 15.60
CA GLY A 255 -15.73 -0.75 14.94
C GLY A 255 -15.41 -1.22 13.51
N ILE A 256 -15.53 -0.32 12.55
CA ILE A 256 -15.24 -0.60 11.14
C ILE A 256 -14.13 0.31 10.63
N MET A 257 -13.06 -0.28 10.09
CA MET A 257 -11.99 0.45 9.41
C MET A 257 -11.74 -0.16 8.04
N SER A 258 -11.79 0.62 6.98
CA SER A 258 -11.43 0.15 5.64
C SER A 258 -10.06 0.63 5.17
N GLY A 259 -9.40 -0.24 4.40
CA GLY A 259 -8.09 0.03 3.82
C GLY A 259 -8.11 1.18 2.81
N ALA A 260 -6.92 1.76 2.55
CA ALA A 260 -6.73 2.89 1.65
C ALA A 260 -7.06 2.59 0.17
N SER A 261 -7.28 1.34 -0.19
CA SER A 261 -7.69 0.88 -1.53
C SER A 261 -9.08 0.26 -1.56
N THR A 262 -9.88 0.39 -0.50
CA THR A 262 -11.23 -0.17 -0.39
C THR A 262 -12.25 0.86 -0.85
N PRO A 263 -13.09 0.54 -1.84
CA PRO A 263 -14.18 1.42 -2.27
C PRO A 263 -15.22 1.64 -1.18
N ASP A 264 -15.81 2.83 -1.13
CA ASP A 264 -16.80 3.18 -0.11
C ASP A 264 -18.06 2.29 -0.19
N HIS A 265 -18.49 1.91 -1.40
CA HIS A 265 -19.66 1.02 -1.57
C HIS A 265 -19.47 -0.35 -0.91
N VAL A 266 -18.24 -0.90 -0.89
CA VAL A 266 -17.92 -2.16 -0.21
C VAL A 266 -18.08 -2.01 1.32
N THR A 267 -17.63 -0.90 1.88
CA THR A 267 -17.81 -0.59 3.29
C THR A 267 -19.30 -0.40 3.63
N GLN A 268 -20.05 0.31 2.79
CA GLN A 268 -21.48 0.52 2.97
C GLN A 268 -22.29 -0.77 2.84
N GLU A 269 -21.87 -1.70 2.00
CA GLU A 269 -22.51 -3.03 1.89
C GLU A 269 -22.33 -3.84 3.19
N VAL A 270 -21.13 -3.81 3.79
CA VAL A 270 -20.89 -4.42 5.10
C VAL A 270 -21.79 -3.79 6.17
N VAL A 271 -21.86 -2.46 6.20
CA VAL A 271 -22.72 -1.73 7.16
C VAL A 271 -24.19 -2.09 6.98
N ARG A 272 -24.68 -2.18 5.74
CA ARG A 272 -26.08 -2.58 5.47
C ARG A 272 -26.38 -4.00 5.96
N ARG A 273 -25.44 -4.93 5.80
CA ARG A 273 -25.61 -6.31 6.24
C ARG A 273 -25.61 -6.47 7.77
N LEU A 274 -24.94 -5.54 8.49
CA LEU A 274 -24.91 -5.52 9.95
C LEU A 274 -26.18 -4.92 10.58
N LYS A 275 -26.96 -4.13 9.83
CA LYS A 275 -28.21 -3.59 10.33
C LYS A 275 -29.26 -4.71 10.34
N PRO A 276 -30.04 -4.86 11.43
CA PRO A 276 -31.18 -5.78 11.41
C PRO A 276 -32.11 -5.43 10.27
N ARG A 277 -32.66 -6.46 9.62
CA ARG A 277 -33.73 -6.32 8.60
C ARG A 277 -35.03 -5.89 9.26
#